data_fbcd17ed5261867c4b7b527549ca593f
#
_entry.id   fbcd17ed5261867c4b7b527549ca593f
#
_cell.length_a   1.000
_cell.length_b   1.000
_cell.length_c   1.000
_cell.angle_alpha   90.00
_cell.angle_beta   90.00
_cell.angle_gamma   90.00
#
_symmetry.space_group_name_H-M   'P 1'
#
loop_
_entity.id
_entity.type
_entity.pdbx_description
1 polymer ?
#
loop_
_entity_poly.entity_id
_entity_poly.type
_entity_poly.pdbx_seq_one_letter_code
_entity_poly.pdbx_strand_id
1 'polypeptide(L)'
;MAALHAAFPDDVEAIAFHALAVLGTAHGGRDVATYMRAAAMLEEAWPANREHPGVLHYLIHCYDDPDHAPLGLRAARLYAKVAPDAGHASHMTSHIFLALGMWQETVEANLAGIAAANRMRGSSEPRCGHYLTWLSYAYLQLGDTASATRAVQGCAAHVARAPEAAPSQALDTDDSRASSLANMRLRYLVETGAWDGEVARMTLPVNAGPLARLDFVFADLLRAVGRRDPAAAAAAQAALAAAAKDVVALATAAADEDPTSRERPGILLLQAEGLLAEARGHGGDAERAFREAARREAALPVAFGPPTIDKPSEELLAEFLVRQGRRAEARDHFARVLLQAPGRRVAEQGLAAAR
;
A
#
# COMPACT_ATOMS: atom_id res chain seq x y z
N MET A 1 -27.82 12.89 -0.73
CA MET A 1 -27.88 12.07 -1.97
C MET A 1 -29.09 11.12 -1.97
N ALA A 2 -29.42 10.42 -0.86
CA ALA A 2 -30.58 9.49 -0.83
C ALA A 2 -31.91 10.14 -1.27
N ALA A 3 -32.23 11.35 -0.79
CA ALA A 3 -33.46 12.07 -1.19
C ALA A 3 -33.46 12.46 -2.67
N LEU A 4 -32.27 12.78 -3.24
CA LEU A 4 -32.14 13.08 -4.68
C LEU A 4 -32.39 11.82 -5.51
N HIS A 5 -31.78 10.72 -5.17
CA HIS A 5 -32.00 9.44 -5.84
C HIS A 5 -33.48 9.00 -5.75
N ALA A 6 -34.11 9.16 -4.58
CA ALA A 6 -35.54 8.85 -4.43
C ALA A 6 -36.47 9.73 -5.29
N ALA A 7 -36.08 10.98 -5.53
CA ALA A 7 -36.83 11.89 -6.41
C ALA A 7 -36.57 11.63 -7.90
N PHE A 8 -35.42 11.07 -8.27
CA PHE A 8 -35.00 10.78 -9.65
C PHE A 8 -34.42 9.36 -9.72
N PRO A 9 -35.24 8.31 -9.59
CA PRO A 9 -34.76 6.94 -9.44
C PRO A 9 -34.08 6.37 -10.70
N ASP A 10 -34.39 6.90 -11.86
CA ASP A 10 -33.81 6.47 -13.15
C ASP A 10 -32.62 7.33 -13.60
N ASP A 11 -32.26 8.37 -12.83
CA ASP A 11 -31.13 9.24 -13.13
C ASP A 11 -29.83 8.59 -12.66
N VAL A 12 -28.97 8.21 -13.62
CA VAL A 12 -27.72 7.51 -13.36
C VAL A 12 -26.74 8.33 -12.51
N GLU A 13 -26.72 9.67 -12.65
CA GLU A 13 -25.86 10.54 -11.84
C GLU A 13 -26.35 10.54 -10.38
N ALA A 14 -27.67 10.62 -10.16
CA ALA A 14 -28.26 10.55 -8.82
C ALA A 14 -27.95 9.21 -8.15
N ILE A 15 -28.00 8.10 -8.89
CA ILE A 15 -27.63 6.76 -8.41
C ILE A 15 -26.14 6.71 -8.06
N ALA A 16 -25.28 7.11 -9.00
CA ALA A 16 -23.81 7.03 -8.83
C ALA A 16 -23.32 7.88 -7.64
N PHE A 17 -23.79 9.12 -7.52
CA PHE A 17 -23.45 9.99 -6.39
C PHE A 17 -24.08 9.53 -5.08
N HIS A 18 -25.23 8.84 -5.10
CA HIS A 18 -25.76 8.22 -3.88
C HIS A 18 -24.88 7.06 -3.44
N ALA A 19 -24.44 6.20 -4.34
CA ALA A 19 -23.51 5.12 -4.04
C ALA A 19 -22.17 5.66 -3.47
N LEU A 20 -21.60 6.71 -4.07
CA LEU A 20 -20.42 7.38 -3.54
C LEU A 20 -20.67 7.94 -2.13
N ALA A 21 -21.81 8.55 -1.88
CA ALA A 21 -22.16 9.05 -0.54
C ALA A 21 -22.30 7.91 0.49
N VAL A 22 -22.76 6.73 0.07
CA VAL A 22 -22.79 5.53 0.92
C VAL A 22 -21.38 5.08 1.25
N LEU A 23 -20.48 4.99 0.27
CA LEU A 23 -19.05 4.67 0.51
C LEU A 23 -18.41 5.64 1.50
N GLY A 24 -18.70 6.94 1.36
CA GLY A 24 -18.19 7.99 2.25
C GLY A 24 -18.70 7.92 3.70
N THR A 25 -19.58 6.97 4.05
CA THR A 25 -20.00 6.75 5.46
C THR A 25 -19.11 5.76 6.21
N ALA A 26 -18.17 5.11 5.55
CA ALA A 26 -17.25 4.14 6.14
C ALA A 26 -15.99 4.84 6.70
N HIS A 27 -16.13 5.67 7.74
CA HIS A 27 -15.06 6.50 8.30
C HIS A 27 -14.01 5.68 9.08
N GLY A 28 -14.39 4.54 9.65
CA GLY A 28 -13.49 3.66 10.41
C GLY A 28 -12.72 2.64 9.56
N GLY A 29 -12.49 2.93 8.28
CA GLY A 29 -11.89 2.00 7.33
C GLY A 29 -12.94 1.24 6.51
N ARG A 30 -12.49 0.29 5.67
CA ARG A 30 -13.37 -0.45 4.76
C ARG A 30 -14.38 -1.32 5.51
N ASP A 31 -15.67 -1.03 5.37
CA ASP A 31 -16.79 -1.86 5.84
C ASP A 31 -17.45 -2.58 4.66
N VAL A 32 -17.25 -3.91 4.58
CA VAL A 32 -17.75 -4.73 3.46
C VAL A 32 -19.26 -4.57 3.26
N ALA A 33 -20.06 -4.51 4.34
CA ALA A 33 -21.50 -4.37 4.22
C ALA A 33 -21.91 -3.04 3.56
N THR A 34 -21.25 -1.95 3.91
CA THR A 34 -21.46 -0.63 3.31
C THR A 34 -21.00 -0.61 1.84
N TYR A 35 -19.84 -1.17 1.54
CA TYR A 35 -19.31 -1.25 0.17
C TYR A 35 -20.20 -2.10 -0.75
N MET A 36 -20.71 -3.25 -0.26
CA MET A 36 -21.61 -4.09 -1.03
C MET A 36 -23.00 -3.47 -1.24
N ARG A 37 -23.49 -2.62 -0.30
CA ARG A 37 -24.72 -1.83 -0.54
C ARG A 37 -24.54 -0.81 -1.66
N ALA A 38 -23.39 -0.12 -1.70
CA ALA A 38 -23.07 0.80 -2.80
C ALA A 38 -22.92 0.05 -4.12
N ALA A 39 -22.23 -1.11 -4.10
CA ALA A 39 -22.09 -1.97 -5.27
C ALA A 39 -23.43 -2.41 -5.83
N ALA A 40 -24.39 -2.85 -4.99
CA ALA A 40 -25.71 -3.29 -5.44
C ALA A 40 -26.46 -2.19 -6.22
N MET A 41 -26.39 -0.94 -5.74
CA MET A 41 -27.02 0.20 -6.43
C MET A 41 -26.38 0.45 -7.81
N LEU A 42 -25.05 0.35 -7.92
CA LEU A 42 -24.33 0.56 -9.17
C LEU A 42 -24.52 -0.60 -10.15
N GLU A 43 -24.57 -1.83 -9.66
CA GLU A 43 -24.86 -3.02 -10.46
C GLU A 43 -26.25 -3.00 -11.07
N GLU A 44 -27.25 -2.46 -10.35
CA GLU A 44 -28.60 -2.27 -10.86
C GLU A 44 -28.64 -1.23 -11.98
N ALA A 45 -27.89 -0.13 -11.84
CA ALA A 45 -27.80 0.92 -12.85
C ALA A 45 -26.94 0.53 -14.07
N TRP A 46 -25.95 -0.34 -13.91
CA TRP A 46 -24.93 -0.64 -14.91
C TRP A 46 -25.44 -1.23 -16.24
N PRO A 47 -26.43 -2.15 -16.30
CA PRO A 47 -26.89 -2.73 -17.57
C PRO A 47 -27.36 -1.71 -18.61
N ALA A 48 -27.98 -0.62 -18.15
CA ALA A 48 -28.43 0.48 -18.98
C ALA A 48 -27.35 1.55 -19.23
N ASN A 49 -26.27 1.56 -18.41
CA ASN A 49 -25.26 2.63 -18.36
C ASN A 49 -23.84 2.07 -18.40
N ARG A 50 -23.56 1.15 -19.32
CA ARG A 50 -22.31 0.35 -19.35
C ARG A 50 -21.03 1.17 -19.50
N GLU A 51 -21.09 2.33 -20.12
CA GLU A 51 -19.96 3.22 -20.38
C GLU A 51 -20.01 4.48 -19.51
N HIS A 52 -20.84 4.50 -18.46
CA HIS A 52 -20.91 5.64 -17.58
C HIS A 52 -19.68 5.69 -16.65
N PRO A 53 -18.83 6.73 -16.74
CA PRO A 53 -17.54 6.75 -16.04
C PRO A 53 -17.70 6.68 -14.51
N GLY A 54 -18.71 7.36 -13.92
CA GLY A 54 -18.97 7.34 -12.50
C GLY A 54 -19.39 5.95 -11.99
N VAL A 55 -20.24 5.23 -12.75
CA VAL A 55 -20.64 3.86 -12.39
C VAL A 55 -19.44 2.92 -12.40
N LEU A 56 -18.60 2.98 -13.44
CA LEU A 56 -17.39 2.17 -13.54
C LEU A 56 -16.38 2.47 -12.42
N HIS A 57 -16.16 3.76 -12.16
CA HIS A 57 -15.23 4.22 -11.11
C HIS A 57 -15.65 3.72 -9.73
N TYR A 58 -16.92 3.93 -9.38
CA TYR A 58 -17.37 3.57 -8.03
C TYR A 58 -17.55 2.06 -7.85
N LEU A 59 -17.81 1.29 -8.93
CA LEU A 59 -17.73 -0.17 -8.89
C LEU A 59 -16.31 -0.66 -8.59
N ILE A 60 -15.28 -0.01 -9.16
CA ILE A 60 -13.89 -0.32 -8.80
C ILE A 60 -13.68 -0.11 -7.31
N HIS A 61 -14.07 1.06 -6.76
CA HIS A 61 -13.94 1.29 -5.32
C HIS A 61 -14.72 0.28 -4.47
N CYS A 62 -15.92 -0.13 -4.91
CA CYS A 62 -16.71 -1.12 -4.18
C CYS A 62 -16.01 -2.48 -4.07
N TYR A 63 -15.29 -2.88 -5.11
CA TYR A 63 -14.68 -4.21 -5.23
C TYR A 63 -13.16 -4.23 -5.03
N ASP A 64 -12.57 -3.16 -4.52
CA ASP A 64 -11.13 -3.00 -4.35
C ASP A 64 -10.62 -3.71 -3.10
N ASP A 65 -10.72 -5.02 -3.10
CA ASP A 65 -10.12 -5.93 -2.12
C ASP A 65 -9.95 -7.32 -2.76
N PRO A 66 -9.07 -8.18 -2.22
CA PRO A 66 -8.76 -9.49 -2.83
C PRO A 66 -9.96 -10.41 -3.01
N ASP A 67 -10.94 -10.36 -2.10
CA ASP A 67 -12.12 -11.24 -2.14
C ASP A 67 -13.13 -10.81 -3.20
N HIS A 68 -13.30 -9.49 -3.42
CA HIS A 68 -14.32 -8.93 -4.32
C HIS A 68 -13.76 -8.45 -5.65
N ALA A 69 -12.45 -8.27 -5.79
CA ALA A 69 -11.81 -7.78 -7.02
C ALA A 69 -12.20 -8.56 -8.31
N PRO A 70 -12.46 -9.89 -8.28
CA PRO A 70 -12.96 -10.58 -9.47
C PRO A 70 -14.25 -9.98 -10.03
N LEU A 71 -15.13 -9.42 -9.20
CA LEU A 71 -16.37 -8.76 -9.61
C LEU A 71 -16.11 -7.40 -10.29
N GLY A 72 -15.04 -6.70 -9.86
CA GLY A 72 -14.63 -5.40 -10.39
C GLY A 72 -13.91 -5.47 -11.74
N LEU A 73 -13.45 -6.65 -12.17
CA LEU A 73 -12.57 -6.80 -13.34
C LEU A 73 -13.17 -6.24 -14.64
N ARG A 74 -14.49 -6.40 -14.84
CA ARG A 74 -15.19 -5.84 -16.01
C ARG A 74 -15.19 -4.32 -15.99
N ALA A 75 -15.43 -3.68 -14.85
CA ALA A 75 -15.38 -2.23 -14.70
C ALA A 75 -13.96 -1.70 -14.95
N ALA A 76 -12.95 -2.34 -14.38
CA ALA A 76 -11.56 -1.98 -14.59
C ALA A 76 -11.15 -2.05 -16.07
N ARG A 77 -11.54 -3.11 -16.82
CA ARG A 77 -11.24 -3.26 -18.26
C ARG A 77 -11.93 -2.24 -19.16
N LEU A 78 -13.02 -1.63 -18.70
CA LEU A 78 -13.78 -0.63 -19.46
C LEU A 78 -13.36 0.80 -19.11
N TYR A 79 -13.08 1.09 -17.85
CA TYR A 79 -12.97 2.47 -17.36
C TYR A 79 -11.87 3.28 -18.07
N ALA A 80 -10.67 2.72 -18.25
CA ALA A 80 -9.61 3.40 -19.00
C ALA A 80 -9.96 3.65 -20.49
N LYS A 81 -10.83 2.82 -21.07
CA LYS A 81 -11.28 3.00 -22.47
C LYS A 81 -12.32 4.10 -22.61
N VAL A 82 -13.16 4.27 -21.59
CA VAL A 82 -14.21 5.30 -21.55
C VAL A 82 -13.63 6.67 -21.27
N ALA A 83 -12.56 6.76 -20.47
CA ALA A 83 -11.95 8.03 -20.07
C ALA A 83 -10.41 8.01 -20.28
N PRO A 84 -9.91 7.83 -21.52
CA PRO A 84 -8.48 7.58 -21.79
C PRO A 84 -7.56 8.77 -21.50
N ASP A 85 -8.09 9.99 -21.50
CA ASP A 85 -7.33 11.21 -21.19
C ASP A 85 -7.35 11.59 -19.71
N ALA A 86 -8.15 10.90 -18.90
CA ALA A 86 -8.17 11.06 -17.46
C ALA A 86 -7.12 10.15 -16.81
N GLY A 87 -6.00 10.73 -16.35
CA GLY A 87 -4.94 9.96 -15.71
C GLY A 87 -5.43 9.15 -14.52
N HIS A 88 -6.37 9.71 -13.75
CA HIS A 88 -7.00 9.00 -12.64
C HIS A 88 -7.81 7.77 -13.11
N ALA A 89 -8.56 7.87 -14.20
CA ALA A 89 -9.32 6.74 -14.74
C ALA A 89 -8.43 5.56 -15.12
N SER A 90 -7.30 5.84 -15.79
CA SER A 90 -6.31 4.81 -16.13
C SER A 90 -5.72 4.17 -14.88
N HIS A 91 -5.30 4.98 -13.90
CA HIS A 91 -4.74 4.49 -12.65
C HIS A 91 -5.76 3.64 -11.86
N MET A 92 -7.02 4.08 -11.76
CA MET A 92 -8.07 3.38 -11.01
C MET A 92 -8.26 1.93 -11.45
N THR A 93 -7.99 1.61 -12.71
CA THR A 93 -8.06 0.22 -13.16
C THR A 93 -7.02 -0.67 -12.48
N SER A 94 -5.88 -0.08 -12.09
CA SER A 94 -4.80 -0.80 -11.39
C SER A 94 -5.18 -1.25 -9.98
N HIS A 95 -6.19 -0.67 -9.36
CA HIS A 95 -6.72 -1.10 -8.07
C HIS A 95 -7.17 -2.56 -8.13
N ILE A 96 -8.03 -2.87 -9.09
CA ILE A 96 -8.52 -4.25 -9.29
C ILE A 96 -7.40 -5.18 -9.79
N PHE A 97 -6.56 -4.71 -10.71
CA PHE A 97 -5.46 -5.53 -11.23
C PHE A 97 -4.46 -5.90 -10.14
N LEU A 98 -4.11 -4.96 -9.25
CA LEU A 98 -3.22 -5.20 -8.13
C LEU A 98 -3.84 -6.19 -7.14
N ALA A 99 -5.11 -6.00 -6.75
CA ALA A 99 -5.82 -6.88 -5.84
C ALA A 99 -5.94 -8.33 -6.37
N LEU A 100 -5.84 -8.51 -7.70
CA LEU A 100 -5.84 -9.82 -8.37
C LEU A 100 -4.43 -10.36 -8.67
N GLY A 101 -3.37 -9.65 -8.32
CA GLY A 101 -1.99 -10.03 -8.68
C GLY A 101 -1.68 -9.92 -10.18
N MET A 102 -2.45 -9.15 -10.93
CA MET A 102 -2.27 -8.90 -12.38
C MET A 102 -1.23 -7.78 -12.57
N TRP A 103 0.02 -8.11 -12.30
CA TRP A 103 1.10 -7.12 -12.15
C TRP A 103 1.45 -6.40 -13.46
N GLN A 104 1.37 -7.10 -14.61
CA GLN A 104 1.64 -6.49 -15.91
C GLN A 104 0.59 -5.42 -16.24
N GLU A 105 -0.69 -5.73 -16.05
CA GLU A 105 -1.80 -4.79 -16.25
C GLU A 105 -1.73 -3.63 -15.24
N THR A 106 -1.27 -3.88 -14.02
CA THR A 106 -1.03 -2.84 -13.02
C THR A 106 0.05 -1.86 -13.50
N VAL A 107 1.14 -2.36 -14.10
CA VAL A 107 2.19 -1.51 -14.70
C VAL A 107 1.61 -0.68 -15.84
N GLU A 108 0.92 -1.31 -16.80
CA GLU A 108 0.35 -0.64 -17.97
C GLU A 108 -0.65 0.46 -17.58
N ALA A 109 -1.52 0.19 -16.62
CA ALA A 109 -2.50 1.15 -16.11
C ALA A 109 -1.83 2.39 -15.48
N ASN A 110 -0.81 2.18 -14.65
CA ASN A 110 -0.10 3.29 -14.02
C ASN A 110 0.76 4.08 -15.00
N LEU A 111 1.40 3.43 -15.97
CA LEU A 111 2.11 4.12 -17.06
C LEU A 111 1.15 4.99 -17.89
N ALA A 112 -0.03 4.48 -18.23
CA ALA A 112 -1.06 5.24 -18.93
C ALA A 112 -1.54 6.45 -18.11
N GLY A 113 -1.79 6.24 -16.81
CA GLY A 113 -2.15 7.30 -15.86
C GLY A 113 -1.10 8.40 -15.76
N ILE A 114 0.18 8.01 -15.62
CA ILE A 114 1.32 8.94 -15.60
C ILE A 114 1.41 9.71 -16.94
N ALA A 115 1.28 9.02 -18.08
CA ALA A 115 1.35 9.65 -19.39
C ALA A 115 0.23 10.69 -19.58
N ALA A 116 -1.02 10.35 -19.23
CA ALA A 116 -2.14 11.28 -19.29
C ALA A 116 -1.94 12.50 -18.37
N ALA A 117 -1.54 12.26 -17.11
CA ALA A 117 -1.25 13.33 -16.17
C ALA A 117 -0.09 14.22 -16.62
N ASN A 118 0.92 13.65 -17.27
CA ASN A 118 2.05 14.41 -17.83
C ASN A 118 1.62 15.28 -19.02
N ARG A 119 0.78 14.74 -19.93
CA ARG A 119 0.22 15.56 -21.04
C ARG A 119 -0.52 16.79 -20.51
N MET A 120 -1.39 16.61 -19.50
CA MET A 120 -2.13 17.72 -18.88
C MET A 120 -1.22 18.79 -18.26
N ARG A 121 -0.06 18.39 -17.72
CA ARG A 121 0.90 19.30 -17.08
C ARG A 121 1.95 19.89 -18.04
N GLY A 122 1.99 19.42 -19.30
CA GLY A 122 3.06 19.78 -20.23
C GLY A 122 4.45 19.30 -19.75
N SER A 123 4.52 18.15 -19.05
CA SER A 123 5.76 17.60 -18.49
C SER A 123 6.07 16.23 -19.13
N SER A 124 7.35 15.92 -19.28
CA SER A 124 7.82 14.60 -19.71
C SER A 124 8.24 13.69 -18.54
N GLU A 125 8.39 14.26 -17.34
CA GLU A 125 8.88 13.52 -16.18
C GLU A 125 7.74 13.05 -15.27
N PRO A 126 7.78 11.79 -14.79
CA PRO A 126 6.84 11.32 -13.78
C PRO A 126 6.96 12.16 -12.50
N ARG A 127 5.81 12.53 -11.94
CA ARG A 127 5.76 13.14 -10.61
C ARG A 127 5.93 12.09 -9.54
N CYS A 128 6.78 12.33 -8.52
CA CYS A 128 6.79 11.53 -7.30
C CYS A 128 5.45 11.67 -6.57
N GLY A 129 4.78 10.59 -6.31
CA GLY A 129 3.44 10.51 -5.71
C GLY A 129 2.75 9.21 -6.06
N HIS A 130 1.44 9.18 -5.89
CA HIS A 130 0.57 8.01 -5.89
C HIS A 130 0.82 7.03 -7.06
N TYR A 131 0.69 7.47 -8.31
CA TYR A 131 0.84 6.58 -9.48
C TYR A 131 2.24 5.97 -9.58
N LEU A 132 3.28 6.75 -9.25
CA LEU A 132 4.65 6.26 -9.32
C LEU A 132 4.95 5.25 -8.20
N THR A 133 4.34 5.43 -7.03
CA THR A 133 4.45 4.51 -5.89
C THR A 133 3.85 3.15 -6.24
N TRP A 134 2.66 3.11 -6.86
CA TRP A 134 2.00 1.89 -7.31
C TRP A 134 2.77 1.20 -8.44
N LEU A 135 3.23 1.98 -9.41
CA LEU A 135 4.06 1.50 -10.52
C LEU A 135 5.35 0.84 -10.01
N SER A 136 6.02 1.49 -9.06
CA SER A 136 7.25 0.95 -8.45
C SER A 136 7.00 -0.40 -7.76
N TYR A 137 5.88 -0.51 -7.02
CA TYR A 137 5.50 -1.77 -6.37
C TYR A 137 5.21 -2.87 -7.39
N ALA A 138 4.46 -2.58 -8.46
CA ALA A 138 4.17 -3.55 -9.50
C ALA A 138 5.44 -4.05 -10.21
N TYR A 139 6.42 -3.18 -10.49
CA TYR A 139 7.73 -3.60 -11.00
C TYR A 139 8.45 -4.57 -10.06
N LEU A 140 8.39 -4.31 -8.75
CA LEU A 140 9.00 -5.19 -7.74
C LEU A 140 8.33 -6.57 -7.73
N GLN A 141 7.01 -6.63 -7.88
CA GLN A 141 6.28 -7.90 -7.96
C GLN A 141 6.59 -8.68 -9.24
N LEU A 142 6.84 -8.01 -10.36
CA LEU A 142 7.35 -8.64 -11.60
C LEU A 142 8.83 -9.05 -11.51
N GLY A 143 9.54 -8.64 -10.46
CA GLY A 143 11.00 -8.83 -10.36
C GLY A 143 11.80 -7.88 -11.25
N ASP A 144 11.17 -6.88 -11.87
CA ASP A 144 11.86 -5.83 -12.64
C ASP A 144 12.48 -4.78 -11.71
N THR A 145 13.53 -5.21 -11.02
CA THR A 145 14.29 -4.37 -10.09
C THR A 145 14.90 -3.15 -10.78
N ALA A 146 15.25 -3.26 -12.06
CA ALA A 146 15.86 -2.14 -12.80
C ALA A 146 14.84 -1.00 -13.00
N SER A 147 13.60 -1.30 -13.40
CA SER A 147 12.55 -0.29 -13.54
C SER A 147 12.12 0.27 -12.17
N ALA A 148 12.02 -0.58 -11.15
CA ALA A 148 11.76 -0.13 -9.77
C ALA A 148 12.85 0.83 -9.28
N THR A 149 14.13 0.53 -9.52
CA THR A 149 15.25 1.42 -9.16
C THR A 149 15.11 2.77 -9.84
N ARG A 150 14.85 2.80 -11.16
CA ARG A 150 14.63 4.07 -11.88
C ARG A 150 13.46 4.88 -11.32
N ALA A 151 12.37 4.22 -10.95
CA ALA A 151 11.20 4.88 -10.35
C ALA A 151 11.57 5.55 -9.01
N VAL A 152 12.28 4.84 -8.11
CA VAL A 152 12.72 5.39 -6.81
C VAL A 152 13.71 6.54 -7.01
N GLN A 153 14.69 6.40 -7.91
CA GLN A 153 15.65 7.44 -8.26
C GLN A 153 14.97 8.70 -8.83
N GLY A 154 13.99 8.50 -9.73
CA GLY A 154 13.18 9.59 -10.29
C GLY A 154 12.38 10.34 -9.22
N CYS A 155 11.80 9.60 -8.26
CA CYS A 155 11.12 10.19 -7.09
C CYS A 155 12.10 10.98 -6.23
N ALA A 156 13.26 10.43 -5.88
CA ALA A 156 14.29 11.10 -5.09
C ALA A 156 14.78 12.40 -5.77
N ALA A 157 15.03 12.35 -7.08
CA ALA A 157 15.40 13.53 -7.86
C ALA A 157 14.29 14.59 -7.86
N HIS A 158 13.01 14.19 -7.94
CA HIS A 158 11.90 15.14 -7.85
C HIS A 158 11.82 15.80 -6.47
N VAL A 159 11.93 15.01 -5.40
CA VAL A 159 11.96 15.52 -4.01
C VAL A 159 13.10 16.51 -3.81
N ALA A 160 14.29 16.22 -4.34
CA ALA A 160 15.46 17.10 -4.22
C ALA A 160 15.28 18.43 -4.96
N ARG A 161 14.64 18.42 -6.15
CA ARG A 161 14.40 19.64 -6.96
C ARG A 161 13.28 20.51 -6.41
N ALA A 162 12.29 19.92 -5.78
CA ALA A 162 11.10 20.59 -5.29
C ALA A 162 10.76 20.13 -3.87
N PRO A 163 11.59 20.49 -2.87
CA PRO A 163 11.32 20.12 -1.49
C PRO A 163 10.00 20.73 -1.01
N GLU A 164 9.34 20.05 -0.09
CA GLU A 164 8.13 20.56 0.54
C GLU A 164 8.46 21.77 1.41
N ALA A 165 7.63 22.81 1.35
CA ALA A 165 7.88 24.05 2.07
C ALA A 165 7.73 23.89 3.60
N ALA A 166 6.91 22.94 4.04
CA ALA A 166 6.68 22.62 5.44
C ALA A 166 6.58 21.10 5.62
N PRO A 167 6.79 20.56 6.84
CA PRO A 167 6.53 19.17 7.13
C PRO A 167 5.08 18.81 6.81
N SER A 168 4.88 17.69 6.10
CA SER A 168 3.55 17.16 5.89
C SER A 168 2.95 16.74 7.23
N GLN A 169 1.72 17.14 7.48
CA GLN A 169 0.89 16.66 8.59
C GLN A 169 -0.17 15.67 8.10
N ALA A 170 -0.14 15.29 6.83
CA ALA A 170 -1.04 14.32 6.26
C ALA A 170 -0.73 12.90 6.77
N LEU A 171 -1.78 12.15 7.02
CA LEU A 171 -1.71 10.72 7.32
C LEU A 171 -1.70 9.87 6.03
N ASP A 172 -1.99 10.49 4.88
CA ASP A 172 -1.94 9.86 3.57
C ASP A 172 -0.58 10.13 2.88
N THR A 173 0.01 9.07 2.33
CA THR A 173 1.26 9.15 1.57
C THR A 173 1.11 9.92 0.26
N ASP A 174 -0.11 10.03 -0.27
CA ASP A 174 -0.40 10.71 -1.52
C ASP A 174 -0.18 12.24 -1.45
N ASP A 175 -0.34 12.81 -0.28
CA ASP A 175 -0.20 14.25 -0.05
C ASP A 175 1.25 14.68 0.15
N SER A 176 2.20 13.75 0.30
CA SER A 176 3.59 14.03 0.57
C SER A 176 4.54 13.28 -0.36
N ARG A 177 5.39 14.05 -1.07
CA ARG A 177 6.47 13.47 -1.87
C ARG A 177 7.52 12.78 -1.01
N ALA A 178 7.79 13.31 0.17
CA ALA A 178 8.71 12.70 1.13
C ALA A 178 8.16 11.34 1.62
N SER A 179 6.85 11.24 1.92
CA SER A 179 6.19 10.00 2.28
C SER A 179 6.22 8.99 1.13
N SER A 180 5.94 9.44 -0.10
CA SER A 180 6.04 8.58 -1.29
C SER A 180 7.46 8.03 -1.47
N LEU A 181 8.50 8.85 -1.32
CA LEU A 181 9.90 8.41 -1.40
C LEU A 181 10.25 7.40 -0.31
N ALA A 182 9.87 7.67 0.94
CA ALA A 182 10.13 6.81 2.08
C ALA A 182 9.48 5.43 1.88
N ASN A 183 8.23 5.40 1.47
CA ASN A 183 7.46 4.21 1.19
C ASN A 183 8.05 3.41 0.00
N MET A 184 8.36 4.06 -1.13
CA MET A 184 9.00 3.41 -2.28
C MET A 184 10.36 2.79 -1.91
N ARG A 185 11.16 3.49 -1.08
CA ARG A 185 12.44 2.97 -0.57
C ARG A 185 12.22 1.75 0.33
N LEU A 186 11.27 1.83 1.26
CA LEU A 186 10.96 0.73 2.17
C LEU A 186 10.54 -0.52 1.37
N ARG A 187 9.59 -0.39 0.45
CA ARG A 187 9.14 -1.49 -0.42
C ARG A 187 10.28 -2.08 -1.24
N TYR A 188 11.11 -1.22 -1.81
CA TYR A 188 12.28 -1.67 -2.57
C TYR A 188 13.20 -2.55 -1.73
N LEU A 189 13.52 -2.14 -0.50
CA LEU A 189 14.38 -2.90 0.40
C LEU A 189 13.73 -4.22 0.87
N VAL A 190 12.44 -4.18 1.19
CA VAL A 190 11.66 -5.37 1.57
C VAL A 190 11.63 -6.41 0.45
N GLU A 191 11.38 -5.97 -0.80
CA GLU A 191 11.19 -6.87 -1.93
C GLU A 191 12.50 -7.39 -2.53
N THR A 192 13.62 -6.67 -2.35
CA THR A 192 14.90 -7.02 -2.99
C THR A 192 15.96 -7.53 -2.03
N GLY A 193 15.90 -7.15 -0.76
CA GLY A 193 16.99 -7.38 0.20
C GLY A 193 18.29 -6.65 -0.16
N ALA A 194 18.25 -5.62 -1.02
CA ALA A 194 19.41 -4.89 -1.51
C ALA A 194 19.93 -3.86 -0.49
N TRP A 195 20.50 -4.32 0.61
CA TRP A 195 20.89 -3.51 1.77
C TRP A 195 22.04 -2.52 1.52
N ASP A 196 22.82 -2.68 0.44
CA ASP A 196 24.03 -1.89 0.15
C ASP A 196 23.92 -1.02 -1.11
N GLY A 197 22.83 -1.12 -1.86
CA GLY A 197 22.62 -0.38 -3.10
C GLY A 197 22.43 1.14 -2.89
N GLU A 198 22.31 1.87 -4.00
CA GLU A 198 22.07 3.30 -3.99
C GLU A 198 20.76 3.66 -3.26
N VAL A 199 19.67 2.92 -3.56
CA VAL A 199 18.37 3.12 -2.91
C VAL A 199 18.48 2.94 -1.39
N ALA A 200 19.27 1.96 -0.91
CA ALA A 200 19.48 1.73 0.51
C ALA A 200 20.17 2.90 1.22
N ARG A 201 21.00 3.68 0.50
CA ARG A 201 21.77 4.80 1.04
C ARG A 201 21.11 6.17 0.85
N MET A 202 19.92 6.23 0.26
CA MET A 202 19.18 7.48 0.12
C MET A 202 18.91 8.09 1.48
N THR A 203 18.77 9.41 1.51
CA THR A 203 18.46 10.20 2.71
C THR A 203 17.08 10.84 2.59
N LEU A 204 16.43 11.00 3.73
CA LEU A 204 15.15 11.70 3.81
C LEU A 204 15.37 13.21 3.94
N PRO A 205 14.55 14.05 3.31
CA PRO A 205 14.56 15.50 3.55
C PRO A 205 14.39 15.84 5.04
N VAL A 206 15.11 16.84 5.53
CA VAL A 206 15.10 17.24 6.95
C VAL A 206 13.70 17.65 7.44
N ASN A 207 12.89 18.23 6.55
CA ASN A 207 11.53 18.66 6.83
C ASN A 207 10.45 17.61 6.53
N ALA A 208 10.83 16.32 6.37
CA ALA A 208 9.86 15.27 6.14
C ALA A 208 8.90 15.08 7.34
N GLY A 209 7.65 14.81 7.05
CA GLY A 209 6.60 14.59 8.06
C GLY A 209 6.77 13.28 8.86
N PRO A 210 5.97 13.09 9.93
CA PRO A 210 6.07 11.93 10.81
C PRO A 210 5.92 10.59 10.09
N LEU A 211 4.99 10.49 9.15
CA LEU A 211 4.73 9.25 8.41
C LEU A 211 5.93 8.86 7.53
N ALA A 212 6.50 9.84 6.80
CA ALA A 212 7.71 9.61 6.01
C ALA A 212 8.89 9.15 6.88
N ARG A 213 9.06 9.76 8.07
CA ARG A 213 10.10 9.35 9.02
C ARG A 213 9.88 7.94 9.53
N LEU A 214 8.64 7.56 9.85
CA LEU A 214 8.31 6.21 10.33
C LEU A 214 8.76 5.14 9.32
N ASP A 215 8.36 5.28 8.06
CA ASP A 215 8.70 4.33 7.00
C ASP A 215 10.19 4.30 6.70
N PHE A 216 10.81 5.48 6.67
CA PHE A 216 12.22 5.59 6.37
C PHE A 216 13.10 4.94 7.44
N VAL A 217 12.79 5.18 8.71
CA VAL A 217 13.54 4.62 9.84
C VAL A 217 13.28 3.12 9.97
N PHE A 218 12.07 2.65 9.68
CA PHE A 218 11.82 1.21 9.64
C PHE A 218 12.64 0.53 8.52
N ALA A 219 12.77 1.16 7.36
CA ALA A 219 13.66 0.69 6.29
C ALA A 219 15.14 0.66 6.73
N ASP A 220 15.58 1.66 7.50
CA ASP A 220 16.95 1.67 8.06
C ASP A 220 17.16 0.57 9.09
N LEU A 221 16.16 0.25 9.90
CA LEU A 221 16.21 -0.89 10.83
C LEU A 221 16.35 -2.21 10.07
N LEU A 222 15.51 -2.45 9.06
CA LEU A 222 15.61 -3.65 8.22
C LEU A 222 16.99 -3.77 7.57
N ARG A 223 17.52 -2.66 7.06
CA ARG A 223 18.86 -2.59 6.48
C ARG A 223 19.94 -2.92 7.49
N ALA A 224 19.87 -2.37 8.70
CA ALA A 224 20.85 -2.62 9.76
C ALA A 224 20.85 -4.09 10.20
N VAL A 225 19.66 -4.69 10.37
CA VAL A 225 19.50 -6.12 10.66
C VAL A 225 20.05 -6.98 9.52
N GLY A 226 19.69 -6.67 8.26
CA GLY A 226 20.15 -7.40 7.08
C GLY A 226 21.67 -7.34 6.92
N ARG A 227 22.32 -6.26 7.31
CA ARG A 227 23.79 -6.08 7.33
C ARG A 227 24.47 -6.64 8.59
N ARG A 228 23.70 -7.12 9.55
CA ARG A 228 24.21 -7.58 10.85
C ARG A 228 24.99 -6.48 11.60
N ASP A 229 24.50 -5.24 11.55
CA ASP A 229 25.06 -4.08 12.23
C ASP A 229 24.26 -3.77 13.49
N PRO A 230 24.68 -4.26 14.68
CA PRO A 230 23.92 -4.11 15.91
C PRO A 230 23.87 -2.65 16.40
N ALA A 231 24.90 -1.84 16.10
CA ALA A 231 24.92 -0.44 16.52
C ALA A 231 23.92 0.40 15.70
N ALA A 232 23.91 0.23 14.37
CA ALA A 232 22.93 0.86 13.51
C ALA A 232 21.51 0.38 13.83
N ALA A 233 21.32 -0.92 14.13
CA ALA A 233 20.02 -1.47 14.48
C ALA A 233 19.47 -0.88 15.79
N ALA A 234 20.30 -0.70 16.81
CA ALA A 234 19.89 -0.06 18.06
C ALA A 234 19.52 1.43 17.87
N ALA A 235 20.30 2.16 17.06
CA ALA A 235 20.00 3.55 16.73
C ALA A 235 18.69 3.67 15.95
N ALA A 236 18.46 2.79 14.94
CA ALA A 236 17.23 2.76 14.17
C ALA A 236 16.01 2.38 15.02
N GLN A 237 16.14 1.46 15.97
CA GLN A 237 15.07 1.12 16.92
C GLN A 237 14.63 2.33 17.76
N ALA A 238 15.59 3.08 18.30
CA ALA A 238 15.29 4.29 19.07
C ALA A 238 14.58 5.37 18.22
N ALA A 239 15.07 5.58 17.00
CA ALA A 239 14.46 6.51 16.06
C ALA A 239 13.04 6.05 15.62
N LEU A 240 12.83 4.74 15.42
CA LEU A 240 11.51 4.17 15.10
C LEU A 240 10.51 4.42 16.24
N ALA A 241 10.92 4.23 17.49
CA ALA A 241 10.07 4.48 18.64
C ALA A 241 9.66 5.97 18.75
N ALA A 242 10.57 6.90 18.43
CA ALA A 242 10.26 8.32 18.37
C ALA A 242 9.28 8.65 17.24
N ALA A 243 9.54 8.16 16.01
CA ALA A 243 8.67 8.38 14.87
C ALA A 243 7.28 7.78 15.07
N ALA A 244 7.19 6.58 15.66
CA ALA A 244 5.93 5.94 16.01
C ALA A 244 5.07 6.79 16.96
N LYS A 245 5.69 7.38 17.97
CA LYS A 245 5.02 8.31 18.90
C LYS A 245 4.48 9.54 18.18
N ASP A 246 5.26 10.12 17.27
CA ASP A 246 4.86 11.30 16.51
C ASP A 246 3.66 10.99 15.59
N VAL A 247 3.63 9.82 14.92
CA VAL A 247 2.49 9.41 14.08
C VAL A 247 1.23 9.19 14.90
N VAL A 248 1.32 8.51 16.05
CA VAL A 248 0.17 8.29 16.95
C VAL A 248 -0.36 9.63 17.48
N ALA A 249 0.53 10.57 17.81
CA ALA A 249 0.12 11.89 18.25
C ALA A 249 -0.62 12.66 17.12
N LEU A 250 -0.12 12.56 15.88
CA LEU A 250 -0.76 13.16 14.71
C LEU A 250 -2.14 12.57 14.46
N ALA A 251 -2.28 11.25 14.46
CA ALA A 251 -3.56 10.55 14.28
C ALA A 251 -4.58 10.91 15.37
N THR A 252 -4.10 11.06 16.59
CA THR A 252 -4.95 11.49 17.72
C THR A 252 -5.41 12.94 17.56
N ALA A 253 -4.51 13.84 17.17
CA ALA A 253 -4.82 15.25 16.96
C ALA A 253 -5.78 15.47 15.77
N ALA A 254 -5.66 14.64 14.74
CA ALA A 254 -6.54 14.67 13.57
C ALA A 254 -7.92 14.02 13.83
N ALA A 255 -8.13 13.42 14.99
CA ALA A 255 -9.32 12.62 15.33
C ALA A 255 -9.61 11.55 14.26
N ASP A 256 -8.54 10.93 13.72
CA ASP A 256 -8.65 9.91 12.69
C ASP A 256 -9.39 8.69 13.22
N GLU A 257 -10.46 8.31 12.52
CA GLU A 257 -11.30 7.16 12.90
C GLU A 257 -10.75 5.83 12.37
N ASP A 258 -9.86 5.85 11.34
CA ASP A 258 -9.23 4.64 10.85
C ASP A 258 -8.21 4.09 11.88
N PRO A 259 -8.43 2.88 12.42
CA PRO A 259 -7.53 2.28 13.38
C PRO A 259 -6.13 2.06 12.83
N THR A 260 -5.96 1.96 11.51
CA THR A 260 -4.69 1.72 10.84
C THR A 260 -3.64 2.75 11.21
N SER A 261 -4.00 4.02 11.22
CA SER A 261 -3.10 5.13 11.56
C SER A 261 -2.52 5.04 12.97
N ARG A 262 -3.28 4.47 13.91
CA ARG A 262 -2.86 4.31 15.31
C ARG A 262 -2.15 2.98 15.57
N GLU A 263 -2.59 1.90 14.91
CA GLU A 263 -2.08 0.55 15.15
C GLU A 263 -0.80 0.25 14.35
N ARG A 264 -0.69 0.75 13.11
CA ARG A 264 0.47 0.52 12.23
C ARG A 264 1.83 0.80 12.91
N PRO A 265 2.03 1.94 13.61
CA PRO A 265 3.29 2.20 14.31
C PRO A 265 3.62 1.13 15.35
N GLY A 266 2.61 0.66 16.11
CA GLY A 266 2.77 -0.40 17.10
C GLY A 266 3.13 -1.75 16.47
N ILE A 267 2.58 -2.08 15.31
CA ILE A 267 2.92 -3.29 14.55
C ILE A 267 4.38 -3.23 14.10
N LEU A 268 4.84 -2.11 13.54
CA LEU A 268 6.23 -1.95 13.12
C LEU A 268 7.21 -2.05 14.30
N LEU A 269 6.84 -1.55 15.48
CA LEU A 269 7.64 -1.71 16.70
C LEU A 269 7.75 -3.18 17.12
N LEU A 270 6.67 -3.95 17.05
CA LEU A 270 6.69 -5.39 17.34
C LEU A 270 7.54 -6.17 16.32
N GLN A 271 7.45 -5.82 15.03
CA GLN A 271 8.32 -6.40 14.01
C GLN A 271 9.80 -6.10 14.30
N ALA A 272 10.11 -4.86 14.68
CA ALA A 272 11.45 -4.45 15.07
C ALA A 272 11.96 -5.23 16.30
N GLU A 273 11.12 -5.38 17.33
CA GLU A 273 11.44 -6.17 18.53
C GLU A 273 11.78 -7.62 18.17
N GLY A 274 10.94 -8.24 17.34
CA GLY A 274 11.15 -9.62 16.89
C GLY A 274 12.45 -9.80 16.09
N LEU A 275 12.74 -8.90 15.15
CA LEU A 275 13.97 -8.91 14.36
C LEU A 275 15.23 -8.77 15.22
N LEU A 276 15.19 -7.88 16.20
CA LEU A 276 16.31 -7.65 17.10
C LEU A 276 16.49 -8.78 18.10
N ALA A 277 15.40 -9.39 18.59
CA ALA A 277 15.45 -10.56 19.45
C ALA A 277 16.07 -11.76 18.70
N GLU A 278 15.63 -11.99 17.45
CA GLU A 278 16.21 -13.03 16.59
C GLU A 278 17.71 -12.80 16.36
N ALA A 279 18.10 -11.57 16.02
CA ALA A 279 19.52 -11.22 15.82
C ALA A 279 20.40 -11.46 17.05
N ARG A 280 19.81 -11.43 18.26
CA ARG A 280 20.47 -11.73 19.53
C ARG A 280 20.38 -13.21 19.93
N GLY A 281 19.74 -14.06 19.13
CA GLY A 281 19.56 -15.49 19.43
C GLY A 281 18.40 -15.78 20.41
N HIS A 282 17.55 -14.81 20.70
CA HIS A 282 16.39 -14.95 21.60
C HIS A 282 15.15 -15.40 20.80
N GLY A 283 15.18 -16.59 20.20
CA GLY A 283 14.14 -17.08 19.29
C GLY A 283 12.73 -17.10 19.88
N GLY A 284 12.57 -17.42 21.16
CA GLY A 284 11.25 -17.40 21.81
C GLY A 284 10.64 -16.00 21.92
N ASP A 285 11.45 -14.99 22.19
CA ASP A 285 11.02 -13.59 22.23
C ASP A 285 10.68 -13.09 20.83
N ALA A 286 11.51 -13.45 19.85
CA ALA A 286 11.27 -13.13 18.44
C ALA A 286 9.93 -13.70 17.96
N GLU A 287 9.65 -14.97 18.21
CA GLU A 287 8.39 -15.61 17.81
C GLU A 287 7.18 -14.93 18.45
N ARG A 288 7.24 -14.60 19.74
CA ARG A 288 6.14 -13.90 20.43
C ARG A 288 5.85 -12.54 19.78
N ALA A 289 6.89 -11.77 19.50
CA ALA A 289 6.74 -10.46 18.88
C ALA A 289 6.16 -10.56 17.47
N PHE A 290 6.64 -11.49 16.63
CA PHE A 290 6.11 -11.69 15.27
C PHE A 290 4.67 -12.17 15.27
N ARG A 291 4.29 -13.09 16.15
CA ARG A 291 2.90 -13.56 16.27
C ARG A 291 1.96 -12.45 16.73
N GLU A 292 2.39 -11.63 17.68
CA GLU A 292 1.58 -10.49 18.13
C GLU A 292 1.45 -9.43 17.01
N ALA A 293 2.52 -9.15 16.26
CA ALA A 293 2.47 -8.28 15.09
C ALA A 293 1.46 -8.79 14.05
N ALA A 294 1.54 -10.08 13.69
CA ALA A 294 0.61 -10.71 12.75
C ALA A 294 -0.84 -10.68 13.24
N ARG A 295 -1.07 -10.93 14.53
CA ARG A 295 -2.42 -10.87 15.13
C ARG A 295 -3.00 -9.44 15.07
N ARG A 296 -2.20 -8.41 15.34
CA ARG A 296 -2.65 -7.01 15.27
C ARG A 296 -2.90 -6.58 13.83
N GLU A 297 -2.01 -6.93 12.91
CA GLU A 297 -2.18 -6.63 11.49
C GLU A 297 -3.45 -7.27 10.92
N ALA A 298 -3.73 -8.54 11.27
CA ALA A 298 -4.95 -9.24 10.84
C ALA A 298 -6.25 -8.62 11.39
N ALA A 299 -6.17 -7.79 12.42
CA ALA A 299 -7.32 -7.06 12.98
C ALA A 299 -7.56 -5.70 12.31
N LEU A 300 -6.65 -5.25 11.43
CA LEU A 300 -6.82 -4.00 10.69
C LEU A 300 -7.92 -4.15 9.63
N PRO A 301 -8.63 -3.07 9.29
CA PRO A 301 -9.48 -3.04 8.11
C PRO A 301 -8.68 -3.36 6.86
N VAL A 302 -9.31 -4.05 5.91
CA VAL A 302 -8.69 -4.28 4.60
C VAL A 302 -8.48 -2.93 3.92
N ALA A 303 -7.24 -2.64 3.55
CA ALA A 303 -6.88 -1.47 2.77
C ALA A 303 -6.74 -1.85 1.29
N PHE A 304 -7.01 -0.91 0.41
CA PHE A 304 -6.77 -1.06 -1.02
C PHE A 304 -5.31 -0.77 -1.37
N GLY A 305 -4.85 -1.31 -2.50
CA GLY A 305 -3.53 -1.05 -3.04
C GLY A 305 -2.41 -1.91 -2.44
N PRO A 306 -1.16 -1.45 -2.55
CA PRO A 306 -0.03 -2.12 -1.95
C PRO A 306 -0.21 -2.30 -0.43
N PRO A 307 0.35 -3.35 0.20
CA PRO A 307 0.16 -3.62 1.61
C PRO A 307 0.44 -2.42 2.51
N THR A 308 -0.45 -2.15 3.46
CA THR A 308 -0.30 -1.07 4.45
C THR A 308 0.91 -1.30 5.37
N ILE A 309 1.17 -2.57 5.70
CA ILE A 309 2.41 -3.02 6.33
C ILE A 309 3.29 -3.58 5.22
N ASP A 310 4.25 -2.80 4.74
CA ASP A 310 5.06 -3.12 3.55
C ASP A 310 5.84 -4.44 3.66
N LYS A 311 6.23 -4.83 4.89
CA LYS A 311 6.67 -6.18 5.22
C LYS A 311 5.54 -6.87 6.02
N PRO A 312 4.64 -7.62 5.39
CA PRO A 312 3.53 -8.27 6.09
C PRO A 312 4.02 -9.11 7.28
N SER A 313 3.38 -8.97 8.44
CA SER A 313 3.83 -9.67 9.65
C SER A 313 3.70 -11.19 9.54
N GLU A 314 2.71 -11.68 8.80
CA GLU A 314 2.57 -13.12 8.46
C GLU A 314 3.76 -13.60 7.61
N GLU A 315 4.26 -12.78 6.66
CA GLU A 315 5.43 -13.09 5.84
C GLU A 315 6.71 -13.13 6.68
N LEU A 316 6.87 -12.15 7.56
CA LEU A 316 8.02 -12.06 8.48
C LEU A 316 8.06 -13.25 9.45
N LEU A 317 6.90 -13.63 10.01
CA LEU A 317 6.76 -14.82 10.85
C LEU A 317 7.06 -16.10 10.06
N ALA A 318 6.57 -16.22 8.83
CA ALA A 318 6.84 -17.36 7.98
C ALA A 318 8.34 -17.53 7.69
N GLU A 319 9.02 -16.43 7.34
CA GLU A 319 10.47 -16.44 7.13
C GLU A 319 11.24 -16.84 8.39
N PHE A 320 10.83 -16.34 9.56
CA PHE A 320 11.38 -16.77 10.84
C PHE A 320 11.21 -18.28 11.05
N LEU A 321 10.02 -18.82 10.85
CA LEU A 321 9.73 -20.25 11.02
C LEU A 321 10.53 -21.12 10.05
N VAL A 322 10.77 -20.67 8.81
CA VAL A 322 11.70 -21.35 7.87
C VAL A 322 13.10 -21.44 8.47
N ARG A 323 13.62 -20.33 9.01
CA ARG A 323 14.95 -20.31 9.66
C ARG A 323 15.03 -21.23 10.90
N GLN A 324 13.90 -21.44 11.58
CA GLN A 324 13.78 -22.39 12.70
C GLN A 324 13.53 -23.85 12.28
N GLY A 325 13.49 -24.13 10.96
CA GLY A 325 13.21 -25.49 10.43
C GLY A 325 11.73 -25.89 10.46
N ARG A 326 10.81 -25.02 10.89
CA ARG A 326 9.36 -25.27 11.01
C ARG A 326 8.62 -24.97 9.70
N ARG A 327 9.05 -25.68 8.63
CA ARG A 327 8.58 -25.40 7.26
C ARG A 327 7.08 -25.59 7.07
N ALA A 328 6.47 -26.59 7.72
CA ALA A 328 5.03 -26.86 7.59
C ALA A 328 4.20 -25.66 8.06
N GLU A 329 4.51 -25.11 9.25
CA GLU A 329 3.86 -23.89 9.75
C GLU A 329 4.13 -22.68 8.85
N ALA A 330 5.37 -22.52 8.40
CA ALA A 330 5.73 -21.41 7.51
C ALA A 330 4.86 -21.37 6.25
N ARG A 331 4.55 -22.53 5.66
CA ARG A 331 3.67 -22.63 4.49
C ARG A 331 2.28 -22.06 4.77
N ASP A 332 1.71 -22.32 5.94
CA ASP A 332 0.39 -21.82 6.30
C ASP A 332 0.38 -20.30 6.40
N HIS A 333 1.46 -19.72 6.94
CA HIS A 333 1.62 -18.27 7.03
C HIS A 333 1.84 -17.62 5.66
N PHE A 334 2.70 -18.17 4.79
CA PHE A 334 2.83 -17.67 3.42
C PHE A 334 1.52 -17.78 2.62
N ALA A 335 0.77 -18.86 2.80
CA ALA A 335 -0.53 -19.01 2.15
C ALA A 335 -1.52 -17.92 2.58
N ARG A 336 -1.54 -17.52 3.87
CA ARG A 336 -2.37 -16.39 4.33
C ARG A 336 -1.96 -15.07 3.69
N VAL A 337 -0.65 -14.81 3.53
CA VAL A 337 -0.19 -13.63 2.80
C VAL A 337 -0.73 -13.61 1.38
N LEU A 338 -0.69 -14.76 0.68
CA LEU A 338 -1.16 -14.86 -0.70
C LEU A 338 -2.69 -14.77 -0.85
N LEU A 339 -3.46 -15.02 0.22
CA LEU A 339 -4.89 -14.72 0.24
C LEU A 339 -5.16 -13.21 0.26
N GLN A 340 -4.34 -12.43 0.98
CA GLN A 340 -4.48 -10.97 1.09
C GLN A 340 -3.76 -10.21 -0.04
N ALA A 341 -2.70 -10.78 -0.59
CA ALA A 341 -1.89 -10.20 -1.67
C ALA A 341 -1.57 -11.26 -2.73
N PRO A 342 -2.54 -11.59 -3.61
CA PRO A 342 -2.36 -12.59 -4.65
C PRO A 342 -1.15 -12.28 -5.54
N GLY A 343 -0.33 -13.30 -5.82
CA GLY A 343 0.85 -13.14 -6.67
C GLY A 343 1.99 -12.32 -6.04
N ARG A 344 1.97 -12.10 -4.71
CA ARG A 344 3.09 -11.43 -4.01
C ARG A 344 4.34 -12.26 -4.11
N ARG A 345 5.35 -11.74 -4.83
CA ARG A 345 6.56 -12.46 -5.25
C ARG A 345 7.34 -13.07 -4.09
N VAL A 346 7.61 -12.31 -3.03
CA VAL A 346 8.39 -12.79 -1.87
C VAL A 346 7.64 -13.92 -1.15
N ALA A 347 6.33 -13.83 -1.01
CA ALA A 347 5.52 -14.87 -0.38
C ALA A 347 5.45 -16.15 -1.25
N GLU A 348 5.35 -16.03 -2.58
CA GLU A 348 5.41 -17.18 -3.49
C GLU A 348 6.77 -17.89 -3.42
N GLN A 349 7.86 -17.14 -3.41
CA GLN A 349 9.21 -17.68 -3.27
C GLN A 349 9.40 -18.35 -1.91
N GLY A 350 8.91 -17.73 -0.83
CA GLY A 350 8.92 -18.28 0.52
C GLY A 350 8.13 -19.58 0.61
N LEU A 351 6.92 -19.61 0.05
CA LEU A 351 6.08 -20.81 -0.02
C LEU A 351 6.75 -21.95 -0.78
N ALA A 352 7.43 -21.64 -1.89
CA ALA A 352 8.19 -22.62 -2.67
C ALA A 352 9.40 -23.14 -1.89
N ALA A 353 10.12 -22.28 -1.17
CA ALA A 353 11.29 -22.67 -0.37
C ALA A 353 10.91 -23.48 0.90
N ALA A 354 9.67 -23.35 1.37
CA ALA A 354 9.14 -24.10 2.52
C ALA A 354 8.60 -25.51 2.16
N ARG A 355 8.65 -25.88 0.87
CA ARG A 355 8.34 -27.26 0.42
C ARG A 355 9.49 -28.19 0.75
#